data_d2f3d22d309cb92b7d65d00493ea987a
#
_entry.id   d2f3d22d309cb92b7d65d00493ea987a
#
_cell.length_a   1.000
_cell.length_b   1.000
_cell.length_c   1.000
_cell.angle_alpha   90.00
_cell.angle_beta   90.00
_cell.angle_gamma   90.00
#
_symmetry.space_group_name_H-M   'P 1'
#
loop_
_entity.id
_entity.type
_entity.pdbx_description
1 polymer ?
#
loop_
_entity_poly.entity_id
_entity_poly.type
_entity_poly.pdbx_seq_one_letter_code
_entity_poly.pdbx_strand_id
1 'polypeptide(L)'
;LVKRIGECRVYHRQLTNNRQAIAIMNPSDKAQRISLPLSFLGKSAKYDFRDVWEHKNTSVKKAWEGKLEAHETKVFIITEK
;
A
#
# COMPACT_ATOMS: atom_id res chain seq x y z
N LEU A 1 -2.10 -11.71 5.07
CA LEU A 1 -0.74 -11.30 4.76
C LEU A 1 -0.39 -11.66 3.34
N VAL A 2 -0.15 -10.66 2.50
CA VAL A 2 0.19 -10.88 1.11
C VAL A 2 1.70 -10.92 0.91
N LYS A 3 2.43 -10.04 1.61
CA LYS A 3 3.85 -9.88 1.36
C LYS A 3 4.56 -9.28 2.55
N ARG A 4 5.83 -9.60 2.69
CA ARG A 4 6.73 -8.94 3.63
C ARG A 4 7.78 -8.17 2.87
N ILE A 5 8.07 -6.96 3.33
CA ILE A 5 9.13 -6.14 2.76
C ILE A 5 9.99 -5.69 3.92
N GLY A 6 11.17 -6.29 4.08
CA GLY A 6 11.95 -6.08 5.28
C GLY A 6 11.17 -6.52 6.50
N GLU A 7 10.95 -5.62 7.45
CA GLU A 7 10.15 -5.90 8.63
C GLU A 7 8.69 -5.50 8.45
N CYS A 8 8.36 -4.82 7.37
CA CYS A 8 7.01 -4.37 7.10
C CYS A 8 6.15 -5.50 6.55
N ARG A 9 4.86 -5.45 6.86
CA ARG A 9 3.88 -6.45 6.43
C ARG A 9 2.81 -5.78 5.60
N VAL A 10 2.43 -6.43 4.51
CA VAL A 10 1.43 -5.91 3.59
C VAL A 10 0.22 -6.85 3.61
N TYR A 11 -0.94 -6.28 3.88
CA TYR A 11 -2.22 -6.99 3.85
C TYR A 11 -3.06 -6.44 2.72
N HIS A 12 -3.84 -7.32 2.08
CA HIS A 12 -4.63 -6.96 0.91
C HIS A 12 -6.02 -7.55 1.02
N ARG A 13 -7.00 -6.79 0.56
CA ARG A 13 -8.39 -7.25 0.51
C ARG A 13 -9.09 -6.67 -0.71
N GLN A 14 -9.78 -7.51 -1.46
CA GLN A 14 -10.63 -7.06 -2.55
C GLN A 14 -11.94 -6.53 -1.97
N LEU A 15 -12.34 -5.32 -2.35
CA LEU A 15 -13.57 -4.70 -1.87
C LEU A 15 -14.69 -4.79 -2.89
N THR A 16 -14.41 -4.38 -4.14
CA THR A 16 -15.35 -4.43 -5.26
C THR A 16 -14.55 -4.78 -6.50
N ASN A 17 -15.19 -4.79 -7.66
CA ASN A 17 -14.53 -5.18 -8.91
C ASN A 17 -13.32 -4.32 -9.25
N ASN A 18 -13.34 -3.04 -8.88
CA ASN A 18 -12.24 -2.13 -9.21
C ASN A 18 -11.65 -1.44 -8.00
N ARG A 19 -12.02 -1.86 -6.80
CA ARG A 19 -11.49 -1.30 -5.56
C ARG A 19 -10.86 -2.36 -4.70
N GLN A 20 -9.73 -2.01 -4.12
CA GLN A 20 -8.99 -2.90 -3.23
C GLN A 20 -8.49 -2.10 -2.04
N ALA A 21 -8.26 -2.77 -0.93
CA ALA A 21 -7.66 -2.15 0.24
C ALA A 21 -6.32 -2.80 0.51
N ILE A 22 -5.33 -2.00 0.85
CA ILE A 22 -4.09 -2.53 1.39
C ILE A 22 -3.77 -1.83 2.70
N ALA A 23 -3.15 -2.59 3.59
CA ALA A 23 -2.62 -2.06 4.83
C ALA A 23 -1.15 -2.42 4.88
N ILE A 24 -0.31 -1.43 5.16
CA ILE A 24 1.13 -1.63 5.27
C ILE A 24 1.51 -1.28 6.70
N MET A 25 2.04 -2.26 7.41
CA MET A 25 2.35 -2.11 8.82
C MET A 25 3.85 -2.24 9.06
N ASN A 26 4.40 -1.30 9.82
CA ASN A 26 5.77 -1.38 10.29
C ASN A 26 5.75 -1.76 11.79
N PRO A 27 6.01 -3.03 12.12
CA PRO A 27 5.99 -3.45 13.53
C PRO A 27 7.28 -3.14 14.29
N SER A 28 8.30 -2.61 13.60
CA SER A 28 9.59 -2.38 14.22
C SER A 28 9.67 -1.07 14.98
N ASP A 29 10.70 -0.92 15.78
CA ASP A 29 10.97 0.29 16.57
C ASP A 29 11.61 1.40 15.75
N LYS A 30 11.88 1.15 14.48
CA LYS A 30 12.60 2.07 13.61
C LYS A 30 11.78 2.39 12.38
N ALA A 31 11.93 3.59 11.85
CA ALA A 31 11.33 3.95 10.58
C ALA A 31 11.88 3.05 9.47
N GLN A 32 11.02 2.66 8.55
CA GLN A 32 11.37 1.81 7.41
C GLN A 32 10.98 2.50 6.13
N ARG A 33 11.89 2.50 5.16
CA ARG A 33 11.57 2.96 3.81
C ARG A 33 11.39 1.73 2.94
N ILE A 34 10.26 1.64 2.27
CA ILE A 34 9.93 0.46 1.48
C ILE A 34 9.52 0.83 0.06
N SER A 35 9.68 -0.16 -0.84
CA SER A 35 9.18 -0.10 -2.20
C SER A 35 8.29 -1.31 -2.38
N LEU A 36 7.00 -1.08 -2.65
CA LEU A 36 6.02 -2.15 -2.81
C LEU A 36 5.67 -2.29 -4.28
N PRO A 37 6.13 -3.37 -4.94
CA PRO A 37 5.72 -3.62 -6.32
C PRO A 37 4.23 -3.90 -6.39
N LEU A 38 3.56 -3.37 -7.42
CA LEU A 38 2.12 -3.45 -7.54
C LEU A 38 1.63 -4.59 -8.43
N SER A 39 2.52 -5.46 -8.86
CA SER A 39 2.15 -6.57 -9.74
C SER A 39 1.09 -7.49 -9.15
N PHE A 40 1.01 -7.57 -7.83
CA PHE A 40 0.01 -8.41 -7.19
C PHE A 40 -1.41 -7.82 -7.24
N LEU A 41 -1.56 -6.55 -7.59
CA LEU A 41 -2.86 -5.90 -7.67
C LEU A 41 -3.59 -6.17 -8.98
N GLY A 42 -2.87 -6.59 -10.01
CA GLY A 42 -3.44 -6.84 -11.32
C GLY A 42 -2.60 -6.26 -12.42
N LYS A 43 -3.20 -6.02 -13.57
CA LYS A 43 -2.48 -5.61 -14.77
C LYS A 43 -2.68 -4.15 -15.17
N SER A 44 -3.30 -3.36 -14.32
CA SER A 44 -3.51 -1.94 -14.62
C SER A 44 -2.18 -1.20 -14.68
N ALA A 45 -2.08 -0.26 -15.62
CA ALA A 45 -0.89 0.56 -15.76
C ALA A 45 -0.80 1.61 -14.66
N LYS A 46 -1.91 1.96 -14.06
CA LYS A 46 -2.01 3.01 -13.07
C LYS A 46 -2.99 2.67 -11.98
N TYR A 47 -2.70 3.11 -10.78
CA TYR A 47 -3.59 2.95 -9.63
C TYR A 47 -3.72 4.28 -8.90
N ASP A 48 -4.91 4.55 -8.37
CA ASP A 48 -5.11 5.65 -7.43
C ASP A 48 -5.04 5.09 -6.02
N PHE A 49 -4.14 5.63 -5.23
CA PHE A 49 -4.02 5.31 -3.81
C PHE A 49 -4.65 6.43 -3.01
N ARG A 50 -5.72 6.12 -2.29
CA ARG A 50 -6.32 7.08 -1.36
C ARG A 50 -5.88 6.74 0.04
N ASP A 51 -5.14 7.64 0.67
CA ASP A 51 -4.74 7.49 2.06
C ASP A 51 -5.96 7.75 2.94
N VAL A 52 -6.35 6.73 3.70
CA VAL A 52 -7.55 6.80 4.52
C VAL A 52 -7.41 7.80 5.67
N TRP A 53 -6.20 7.93 6.21
CA TRP A 53 -5.95 8.83 7.33
C TRP A 53 -5.81 10.28 6.91
N GLU A 54 -5.10 10.52 5.82
CA GLU A 54 -4.80 11.87 5.38
C GLU A 54 -5.78 12.41 4.35
N HIS A 55 -6.64 11.56 3.82
CA HIS A 55 -7.61 11.93 2.79
C HIS A 55 -6.96 12.49 1.53
N LYS A 56 -5.82 11.92 1.15
CA LYS A 56 -5.08 12.34 -0.03
C LYS A 56 -5.06 11.23 -1.07
N ASN A 57 -5.14 11.62 -2.33
CA ASN A 57 -5.03 10.70 -3.46
C ASN A 57 -3.67 10.85 -4.12
N THR A 58 -3.07 9.73 -4.50
CA THR A 58 -1.80 9.72 -5.20
C THR A 58 -1.89 8.71 -6.34
N SER A 59 -1.41 9.07 -7.52
CA SER A 59 -1.30 8.13 -8.63
C SER A 59 -0.01 7.35 -8.50
N VAL A 60 -0.10 6.02 -8.61
CA VAL A 60 1.05 5.13 -8.49
C VAL A 60 1.05 4.21 -9.72
N LYS A 61 2.20 4.05 -10.36
CA LYS A 61 2.30 3.26 -11.58
C LYS A 61 2.81 1.85 -11.36
N LYS A 62 4.08 1.69 -11.01
CA LYS A 62 4.71 0.36 -10.92
C LYS A 62 4.91 -0.11 -9.51
N ALA A 63 5.22 0.81 -8.61
CA ALA A 63 5.49 0.50 -7.22
C ALA A 63 5.13 1.68 -6.35
N TRP A 64 4.65 1.40 -5.16
CA TRP A 64 4.47 2.41 -4.14
C TRP A 64 5.74 2.49 -3.32
N GLU A 65 6.29 3.68 -3.20
CA GLU A 65 7.47 3.90 -2.39
C GLU A 65 7.15 4.91 -1.30
N GLY A 66 7.60 4.61 -0.10
CA GLY A 66 7.33 5.50 1.00
C GLY A 66 8.03 5.06 2.27
N LYS A 67 7.85 5.88 3.30
CA LYS A 67 8.43 5.65 4.60
C LYS A 67 7.34 5.42 5.62
N LEU A 68 7.52 4.41 6.45
CA LEU A 68 6.65 4.19 7.61
C LEU A 68 7.48 4.45 8.86
N GLU A 69 6.92 5.26 9.76
CA GLU A 69 7.54 5.50 11.04
C GLU A 69 7.44 4.25 11.92
N ALA A 70 8.16 4.24 13.03
CA ALA A 70 8.10 3.11 13.96
C ALA A 70 6.65 2.84 14.36
N HIS A 71 6.23 1.58 14.28
CA HIS A 71 4.89 1.13 14.64
C HIS A 71 3.75 1.79 13.84
N GLU A 72 4.07 2.36 12.70
CA GLU A 72 3.05 3.00 11.86
C GLU A 72 2.35 1.99 10.98
N THR A 73 1.04 2.21 10.77
CA THR A 73 0.25 1.48 9.80
C THR A 73 -0.36 2.47 8.83
N LYS A 74 -0.17 2.24 7.53
CA LYS A 74 -0.82 3.03 6.49
C LYS A 74 -1.88 2.17 5.81
N VAL A 75 -3.05 2.76 5.58
CA VAL A 75 -4.15 2.08 4.91
C VAL A 75 -4.53 2.88 3.67
N PHE A 76 -4.60 2.20 2.54
CA PHE A 76 -4.98 2.81 1.27
C PHE A 76 -6.16 2.09 0.66
N ILE A 77 -7.07 2.86 0.08
CA ILE A 77 -8.07 2.34 -0.83
C ILE A 77 -7.54 2.56 -2.24
N ILE A 78 -7.44 1.50 -3.00
CA ILE A 78 -6.82 1.51 -4.32
C ILE A 78 -7.89 1.33 -5.38
N THR A 79 -7.89 2.21 -6.36
CA THR A 79 -8.78 2.12 -7.51
C THR A 79 -7.93 1.97 -8.77
N GLU A 80 -8.28 1.01 -9.61
CA GLU A 80 -7.61 0.82 -10.89
C GLU A 80 -8.05 1.89 -11.88
N LYS A 81 -7.14 2.32 -12.70
CA LYS A 81 -7.42 3.29 -13.77
C LYS A 81 -7.22 2.75 -15.14
#